data_f3310e54d6a91513b7f61124da02d0af
#
_entry.id   f3310e54d6a91513b7f61124da02d0af
#
_cell.length_a   1.000
_cell.length_b   1.000
_cell.length_c   1.000
_cell.angle_alpha   90.00
_cell.angle_beta   90.00
_cell.angle_gamma   90.00
#
_symmetry.space_group_name_H-M   'P 1'
#
loop_
_entity.id
_entity.type
_entity.pdbx_description
1 polymer ?
#
loop_
_entity_poly.entity_id
_entity_poly.type
_entity_poly.pdbx_seq_one_letter_code
_entity_poly.pdbx_strand_id
1 'polypeptide(L)'
;KGKPCGFVMLEDFEGSGEIALYGEAWGRWRGMFSIGASVYIKAQITQMYAGSNFYDFNISDIQYLQTVKDKRIEKLTIVIDSHKISTTLVTDLCQKLSADPGPTHVYVQLDSIEDRRSITMRSKGMSVNVTKDLLSFIKENEALEYHIN
;
A
#
# COMPACT_ATOMS: atom_id res chain seq x y z
N LYS A 1 -26.28 7.35 -31.10
CA LYS A 1 -25.49 8.51 -31.51
C LYS A 1 -24.77 9.08 -30.30
N GLY A 2 -23.40 9.02 -30.30
CA GLY A 2 -22.60 9.96 -29.51
C GLY A 2 -22.49 9.75 -28.00
N LYS A 3 -22.47 8.51 -27.49
CA LYS A 3 -22.02 8.34 -26.09
C LYS A 3 -20.54 8.68 -26.03
N PRO A 4 -20.10 9.52 -25.06
CA PRO A 4 -18.69 9.83 -24.89
C PRO A 4 -17.92 8.54 -24.59
N CYS A 5 -16.73 8.41 -25.17
CA CYS A 5 -15.83 7.29 -24.91
C CYS A 5 -14.42 7.79 -24.77
N GLY A 6 -13.59 7.01 -24.11
CA GLY A 6 -12.16 7.24 -23.99
C GLY A 6 -11.40 5.94 -23.92
N PHE A 7 -10.18 5.99 -24.42
CA PHE A 7 -9.23 4.89 -24.36
C PHE A 7 -8.15 5.26 -23.35
N VAL A 8 -7.82 4.34 -22.45
CA VAL A 8 -6.83 4.54 -21.40
C VAL A 8 -5.78 3.46 -21.50
N MET A 9 -4.54 3.85 -21.71
CA MET A 9 -3.41 2.92 -21.62
C MET A 9 -3.03 2.77 -20.16
N LEU A 10 -3.04 1.54 -19.67
CA LEU A 10 -2.60 1.14 -18.35
C LEU A 10 -1.30 0.34 -18.47
N GLU A 11 -0.42 0.51 -17.50
CA GLU A 11 0.86 -0.18 -17.42
C GLU A 11 1.09 -0.65 -15.98
N ASP A 12 1.61 -1.85 -15.83
CA ASP A 12 2.07 -2.40 -14.55
C ASP A 12 3.44 -3.06 -14.70
N PHE A 13 3.89 -3.81 -13.69
CA PHE A 13 5.19 -4.50 -13.71
C PHE A 13 5.25 -5.69 -14.68
N GLU A 14 4.12 -6.19 -15.14
CA GLU A 14 4.01 -7.35 -16.02
C GLU A 14 3.77 -6.95 -17.48
N GLY A 15 3.22 -5.74 -17.71
CA GLY A 15 2.98 -5.28 -19.07
C GLY A 15 2.08 -4.04 -19.16
N SER A 16 1.61 -3.79 -20.38
CA SER A 16 0.70 -2.69 -20.68
C SER A 16 -0.52 -3.17 -21.45
N GLY A 17 -1.63 -2.49 -21.26
CA GLY A 17 -2.88 -2.79 -21.95
C GLY A 17 -3.77 -1.57 -22.08
N GLU A 18 -4.60 -1.56 -23.10
CA GLU A 18 -5.59 -0.52 -23.33
C GLU A 18 -6.97 -0.96 -22.84
N ILE A 19 -7.65 -0.10 -22.11
CA ILE A 19 -9.05 -0.26 -21.74
C ILE A 19 -9.90 0.82 -22.41
N ALA A 20 -11.07 0.42 -22.91
CA ALA A 20 -12.05 1.34 -23.49
C ALA A 20 -13.17 1.58 -22.48
N LEU A 21 -13.47 2.85 -22.21
CA LEU A 21 -14.55 3.26 -21.31
C LEU A 21 -15.61 4.02 -22.13
N TYR A 22 -16.87 3.65 -21.94
CA TYR A 22 -17.99 4.19 -22.72
C TYR A 22 -19.04 4.81 -21.79
N GLY A 23 -19.69 5.86 -22.29
CA GLY A 23 -20.86 6.48 -21.68
C GLY A 23 -20.64 6.92 -20.23
N GLU A 24 -21.44 6.35 -19.32
CA GLU A 24 -21.38 6.69 -17.89
C GLU A 24 -20.05 6.31 -17.23
N ALA A 25 -19.46 5.18 -17.61
CA ALA A 25 -18.17 4.78 -17.09
C ALA A 25 -17.06 5.78 -17.43
N TRP A 26 -17.03 6.28 -18.67
CA TRP A 26 -16.13 7.35 -19.04
C TRP A 26 -16.42 8.65 -18.28
N GLY A 27 -17.70 9.03 -18.20
CA GLY A 27 -18.12 10.24 -17.46
C GLY A 27 -17.68 10.20 -16.00
N ARG A 28 -17.79 9.02 -15.36
CA ARG A 28 -17.47 8.80 -13.94
C ARG A 28 -15.98 8.77 -13.67
N TRP A 29 -15.20 8.09 -14.51
CA TRP A 29 -13.83 7.73 -14.18
C TRP A 29 -12.74 8.54 -14.91
N ARG A 30 -13.10 9.28 -15.98
CA ARG A 30 -12.12 10.04 -16.78
C ARG A 30 -11.21 10.95 -15.96
N GLY A 31 -11.71 11.54 -14.88
CA GLY A 31 -10.94 12.43 -14.01
C GLY A 31 -9.88 11.73 -13.15
N MET A 32 -9.91 10.40 -13.08
CA MET A 32 -8.94 9.60 -12.33
C MET A 32 -7.71 9.23 -13.18
N PHE A 33 -7.82 9.37 -14.50
CA PHE A 33 -6.76 9.01 -15.43
C PHE A 33 -5.99 10.26 -15.87
N SER A 34 -4.79 10.39 -15.32
CA SER A 34 -3.80 11.37 -15.75
C SER A 34 -2.52 10.63 -16.10
N ILE A 35 -1.78 11.14 -17.08
CA ILE A 35 -0.50 10.51 -17.46
C ILE A 35 0.43 10.49 -16.26
N GLY A 36 0.96 9.30 -15.95
CA GLY A 36 1.82 9.07 -14.79
C GLY A 36 1.11 8.91 -13.45
N ALA A 37 -0.23 8.94 -13.42
CA ALA A 37 -0.98 8.67 -12.20
C ALA A 37 -0.95 7.18 -11.86
N SER A 38 -0.59 6.85 -10.63
CA SER A 38 -0.70 5.48 -10.12
C SER A 38 -2.08 5.26 -9.52
N VAL A 39 -2.85 4.33 -10.09
CA VAL A 39 -4.21 4.04 -9.69
C VAL A 39 -4.39 2.57 -9.28
N TYR A 40 -5.28 2.35 -8.33
CA TYR A 40 -5.81 1.04 -8.00
C TYR A 40 -7.19 0.91 -8.64
N ILE A 41 -7.37 -0.09 -9.49
CA ILE A 41 -8.62 -0.33 -10.20
C ILE A 41 -9.23 -1.66 -9.72
N LYS A 42 -10.49 -1.61 -9.31
CA LYS A 42 -11.28 -2.79 -9.02
C LYS A 42 -12.29 -2.97 -10.15
N ALA A 43 -12.09 -4.02 -10.93
CA ALA A 43 -12.95 -4.33 -12.07
C ALA A 43 -13.35 -5.80 -12.08
N GLN A 44 -14.50 -6.08 -12.66
CA GLN A 44 -14.92 -7.41 -13.04
C GLN A 44 -14.68 -7.58 -14.54
N ILE A 45 -13.93 -8.60 -14.88
CA ILE A 45 -13.63 -8.93 -16.26
C ILE A 45 -14.63 -10.01 -16.71
N THR A 46 -15.36 -9.74 -17.76
CA THR A 46 -16.31 -10.69 -18.36
C THR A 46 -15.98 -10.90 -19.82
N GLN A 47 -16.06 -12.14 -20.26
CA GLN A 47 -15.89 -12.47 -21.67
C GLN A 47 -17.11 -11.97 -22.43
N MET A 48 -16.93 -11.19 -23.52
CA MET A 48 -18.03 -10.61 -24.28
C MET A 48 -18.92 -11.67 -24.95
N TYR A 49 -18.29 -12.73 -25.47
CA TYR A 49 -18.97 -13.85 -26.09
C TYR A 49 -18.28 -15.14 -25.67
N ALA A 50 -19.02 -16.23 -25.53
CA ALA A 50 -18.45 -17.53 -25.21
C ALA A 50 -17.42 -17.95 -26.28
N GLY A 51 -16.15 -18.17 -25.83
CA GLY A 51 -15.04 -18.54 -26.71
C GLY A 51 -14.34 -17.36 -27.42
N SER A 52 -14.72 -16.11 -27.16
CA SER A 52 -14.03 -14.94 -27.74
C SER A 52 -12.80 -14.55 -26.92
N ASN A 53 -11.81 -13.92 -27.58
CA ASN A 53 -10.68 -13.28 -26.92
C ASN A 53 -10.98 -11.82 -26.52
N PHE A 54 -12.24 -11.40 -26.62
CA PHE A 54 -12.65 -10.05 -26.25
C PHE A 54 -13.27 -10.06 -24.84
N TYR A 55 -12.79 -9.16 -24.02
CA TYR A 55 -13.22 -9.01 -22.63
C TYR A 55 -13.81 -7.63 -22.41
N ASP A 56 -14.87 -7.58 -21.62
CA ASP A 56 -15.44 -6.35 -21.11
C ASP A 56 -14.95 -6.08 -19.70
N PHE A 57 -14.58 -4.82 -19.44
CA PHE A 57 -14.09 -4.34 -18.16
C PHE A 57 -15.17 -3.54 -17.45
N ASN A 58 -15.81 -4.15 -16.49
CA ASN A 58 -16.77 -3.46 -15.64
C ASN A 58 -16.09 -2.93 -14.38
N ILE A 59 -15.70 -1.67 -14.41
CA ILE A 59 -14.99 -1.01 -13.31
C ILE A 59 -15.99 -0.66 -12.21
N SER A 60 -15.79 -1.23 -11.03
CA SER A 60 -16.58 -0.93 -9.84
C SER A 60 -15.99 0.21 -9.00
N ASP A 61 -14.66 0.35 -8.99
CA ASP A 61 -13.98 1.39 -8.20
C ASP A 61 -12.61 1.74 -8.79
N ILE A 62 -12.23 3.03 -8.70
CA ILE A 62 -10.89 3.52 -8.99
C ILE A 62 -10.47 4.45 -7.86
N GLN A 63 -9.28 4.24 -7.32
CA GLN A 63 -8.67 5.09 -6.30
C GLN A 63 -7.22 5.39 -6.67
N TYR A 64 -6.70 6.54 -6.27
CA TYR A 64 -5.26 6.76 -6.36
C TYR A 64 -4.53 5.78 -5.43
N LEU A 65 -3.47 5.18 -5.93
CA LEU A 65 -2.73 4.14 -5.20
C LEU A 65 -2.24 4.64 -3.83
N GLN A 66 -1.85 5.91 -3.75
CA GLN A 66 -1.47 6.57 -2.50
C GLN A 66 -2.60 6.47 -1.46
N THR A 67 -3.83 6.84 -1.84
CA THR A 67 -4.99 6.79 -0.94
C THR A 67 -5.33 5.37 -0.48
N VAL A 68 -5.13 4.39 -1.36
CA VAL A 68 -5.35 2.97 -1.02
C VAL A 68 -4.31 2.49 -0.02
N LYS A 69 -3.04 2.87 -0.22
CA LYS A 69 -1.95 2.56 0.70
C LYS A 69 -2.25 3.08 2.10
N ASP A 70 -2.62 4.35 2.21
CA ASP A 70 -2.89 5.01 3.48
C ASP A 70 -4.08 4.38 4.24
N LYS A 71 -5.07 3.83 3.52
CA LYS A 71 -6.24 3.17 4.11
C LYS A 71 -6.03 1.70 4.44
N ARG A 72 -5.10 1.01 3.77
CA ARG A 72 -4.89 -0.43 3.92
C ARG A 72 -3.82 -0.80 4.92
N ILE A 73 -2.89 0.10 5.19
CA ILE A 73 -1.86 -0.13 6.21
C ILE A 73 -2.39 0.37 7.54
N GLU A 74 -3.05 -0.51 8.27
CA GLU A 74 -3.59 -0.18 9.60
C GLU A 74 -2.57 -0.40 10.70
N LYS A 75 -1.63 -1.31 10.48
CA LYS A 75 -0.68 -1.75 11.49
C LYS A 75 0.73 -1.91 10.92
N LEU A 76 1.69 -1.28 11.55
CA LEU A 76 3.12 -1.52 11.37
C LEU A 76 3.64 -2.20 12.64
N THR A 77 4.14 -3.43 12.54
CA THR A 77 4.83 -4.11 13.63
C THR A 77 6.32 -4.05 13.37
N ILE A 78 7.07 -3.48 14.31
CA ILE A 78 8.53 -3.44 14.28
C ILE A 78 9.01 -4.54 15.23
N VAL A 79 9.74 -5.49 14.70
CA VAL A 79 10.31 -6.59 15.46
C VAL A 79 11.74 -6.22 15.84
N ILE A 80 12.07 -6.35 17.12
CA ILE A 80 13.39 -6.03 17.68
C ILE A 80 13.93 -7.27 18.38
N ASP A 81 15.13 -7.69 18.02
CA ASP A 81 15.87 -8.69 18.79
C ASP A 81 16.24 -8.09 20.15
N SER A 82 15.76 -8.71 21.23
CA SER A 82 15.95 -8.25 22.60
C SER A 82 17.42 -8.13 23.00
N HIS A 83 18.32 -8.91 22.39
CA HIS A 83 19.77 -8.84 22.64
C HIS A 83 20.47 -7.70 21.93
N LYS A 84 19.83 -7.11 20.91
CA LYS A 84 20.38 -6.02 20.14
C LYS A 84 19.80 -4.64 20.53
N ILE A 85 18.97 -4.58 21.56
CA ILE A 85 18.40 -3.33 22.05
C ILE A 85 19.51 -2.46 22.64
N SER A 86 19.59 -1.21 22.17
CA SER A 86 20.42 -0.17 22.73
C SER A 86 19.62 1.11 22.91
N THR A 87 20.07 1.97 23.84
CA THR A 87 19.45 3.30 24.04
C THR A 87 19.48 4.13 22.76
N THR A 88 20.56 4.04 22.00
CA THR A 88 20.71 4.74 20.71
C THR A 88 19.67 4.25 19.72
N LEU A 89 19.54 2.93 19.53
CA LEU A 89 18.55 2.34 18.64
C LEU A 89 17.12 2.79 18.96
N VAL A 90 16.77 2.76 20.25
CA VAL A 90 15.44 3.19 20.70
C VAL A 90 15.23 4.68 20.43
N THR A 91 16.23 5.52 20.69
CA THR A 91 16.13 6.96 20.44
C THR A 91 15.96 7.27 18.96
N ASP A 92 16.78 6.67 18.09
CA ASP A 92 16.73 6.87 16.65
C ASP A 92 15.40 6.38 16.06
N LEU A 93 14.93 5.22 16.52
CA LEU A 93 13.64 4.67 16.12
C LEU A 93 12.47 5.59 16.53
N CYS A 94 12.46 6.06 17.78
CA CYS A 94 11.45 7.00 18.27
C CYS A 94 11.47 8.31 17.47
N GLN A 95 12.63 8.84 17.14
CA GLN A 95 12.79 10.04 16.35
C GLN A 95 12.22 9.83 14.92
N LYS A 96 12.56 8.71 14.28
CA LYS A 96 12.05 8.37 12.94
C LYS A 96 10.54 8.19 12.93
N LEU A 97 9.98 7.50 13.92
CA LEU A 97 8.53 7.29 14.03
C LEU A 97 7.76 8.58 14.32
N SER A 98 8.37 9.52 15.00
CA SER A 98 7.75 10.82 15.33
C SER A 98 7.84 11.85 14.21
N ALA A 99 8.71 11.61 13.21
CA ALA A 99 8.97 12.58 12.15
C ALA A 99 7.80 12.74 11.17
N ASP A 100 7.01 11.70 10.95
CA ASP A 100 5.90 11.72 9.98
C ASP A 100 4.65 11.01 10.57
N PRO A 101 3.85 11.73 11.36
CA PRO A 101 2.60 11.22 11.93
C PRO A 101 1.60 10.83 10.84
N GLY A 102 0.89 9.72 11.03
CA GLY A 102 -0.08 9.21 10.06
C GLY A 102 -1.11 8.26 10.67
N PRO A 103 -1.92 7.58 9.85
CA PRO A 103 -3.02 6.75 10.33
C PRO A 103 -2.59 5.36 10.83
N THR A 104 -1.38 4.89 10.51
CA THR A 104 -0.94 3.53 10.79
C THR A 104 -0.49 3.38 12.24
N HIS A 105 -1.11 2.45 12.96
CA HIS A 105 -0.73 2.16 14.34
C HIS A 105 0.60 1.40 14.43
N VAL A 106 1.45 1.83 15.35
CA VAL A 106 2.76 1.21 15.59
C VAL A 106 2.67 0.18 16.70
N TYR A 107 3.19 -1.00 16.43
CA TYR A 107 3.40 -2.07 17.39
C TYR A 107 4.89 -2.39 17.44
N VAL A 108 5.38 -2.67 18.63
CA VAL A 108 6.76 -3.14 18.85
C VAL A 108 6.67 -4.56 19.36
N GLN A 109 7.35 -5.47 18.70
CA GLN A 109 7.51 -6.85 19.09
C GLN A 109 8.95 -7.07 19.52
N LEU A 110 9.14 -7.51 20.75
CA LEU A 110 10.44 -7.90 21.29
C LEU A 110 10.55 -9.42 21.22
N ASP A 111 11.52 -9.89 20.46
CA ASP A 111 11.80 -11.32 20.35
C ASP A 111 13.08 -11.67 21.10
N SER A 112 12.97 -12.70 21.97
CA SER A 112 14.12 -13.38 22.59
C SER A 112 14.28 -14.74 21.96
N ILE A 113 15.31 -14.90 21.13
CA ILE A 113 15.60 -16.17 20.46
C ILE A 113 15.99 -17.24 21.49
N GLU A 114 16.74 -16.88 22.53
CA GLU A 114 17.19 -17.79 23.57
C GLU A 114 16.04 -18.37 24.39
N ASP A 115 15.12 -17.48 24.82
CA ASP A 115 13.98 -17.87 25.66
C ASP A 115 12.78 -18.38 24.85
N ARG A 116 12.82 -18.28 23.52
CA ARG A 116 11.70 -18.55 22.61
C ARG A 116 10.43 -17.79 23.04
N ARG A 117 10.60 -16.54 23.45
CA ARG A 117 9.51 -15.67 23.89
C ARG A 117 9.41 -14.46 23.00
N SER A 118 8.17 -14.05 22.76
CA SER A 118 7.84 -12.86 22.02
C SER A 118 6.82 -12.03 22.80
N ILE A 119 7.04 -10.74 22.90
CA ILE A 119 6.14 -9.80 23.55
C ILE A 119 5.80 -8.71 22.54
N THR A 120 4.52 -8.58 22.21
CA THR A 120 4.05 -7.51 21.32
C THR A 120 3.32 -6.43 22.12
N MET A 121 3.74 -5.20 21.95
CA MET A 121 3.20 -4.03 22.61
C MET A 121 2.69 -3.04 21.58
N ARG A 122 1.52 -2.44 21.83
CA ARG A 122 1.04 -1.32 21.04
C ARG A 122 1.63 -0.02 21.56
N SER A 123 2.20 0.79 20.69
CA SER A 123 2.62 2.13 21.05
C SER A 123 1.40 2.99 21.39
N LYS A 124 1.40 3.57 22.57
CA LYS A 124 0.30 4.41 23.04
C LYS A 124 0.50 5.85 22.54
N GLY A 125 -0.38 6.28 21.64
CA GLY A 125 -0.35 7.67 21.14
C GLY A 125 0.64 7.92 19.98
N MET A 126 1.24 6.86 19.42
CA MET A 126 2.10 6.98 18.24
C MET A 126 1.46 6.25 17.05
N SER A 127 1.27 6.98 15.99
CA SER A 127 0.84 6.47 14.68
C SER A 127 1.60 7.21 13.58
N VAL A 128 1.90 6.53 12.47
CA VAL A 128 2.85 6.98 11.47
C VAL A 128 2.31 6.85 10.05
N ASN A 129 2.89 7.62 9.13
CA ASN A 129 2.84 7.30 7.72
C ASN A 129 3.93 6.28 7.38
N VAL A 130 3.54 5.18 6.73
CA VAL A 130 4.50 4.15 6.30
C VAL A 130 5.16 4.63 5.01
N THR A 131 6.26 5.38 5.16
CA THR A 131 7.03 5.93 4.05
C THR A 131 8.15 4.99 3.63
N LYS A 132 8.67 5.20 2.41
CA LYS A 132 9.84 4.47 1.92
C LYS A 132 11.06 4.70 2.82
N ASP A 133 11.23 5.94 3.30
CA ASP A 133 12.36 6.31 4.17
C ASP A 133 12.31 5.59 5.52
N LEU A 134 11.11 5.46 6.11
CA LEU A 134 10.93 4.70 7.35
C LEU A 134 11.25 3.21 7.13
N LEU A 135 10.73 2.62 6.04
CA LEU A 135 10.99 1.22 5.74
C LEU A 135 12.45 0.95 5.39
N SER A 136 13.13 1.87 4.70
CA SER A 136 14.56 1.78 4.42
C SER A 136 15.38 1.83 5.70
N PHE A 137 15.08 2.77 6.60
CA PHE A 137 15.73 2.86 7.91
C PHE A 137 15.63 1.55 8.71
N ILE A 138 14.42 0.93 8.72
CA ILE A 138 14.23 -0.34 9.42
C ILE A 138 15.03 -1.46 8.75
N LYS A 139 15.02 -1.54 7.41
CA LYS A 139 15.74 -2.59 6.66
C LYS A 139 17.27 -2.49 6.75
N GLU A 140 17.80 -1.27 6.85
CA GLU A 140 19.25 -1.01 6.94
C GLU A 140 19.79 -1.33 8.34
N ASN A 141 18.92 -1.52 9.33
CA ASN A 141 19.31 -1.84 10.69
C ASN A 141 19.14 -3.33 10.98
N GLU A 142 20.22 -4.05 11.16
CA GLU A 142 20.26 -5.49 11.40
C GLU A 142 19.53 -5.95 12.68
N ALA A 143 19.20 -5.02 13.58
CA ALA A 143 18.46 -5.30 14.81
C ALA A 143 16.94 -5.19 14.62
N LEU A 144 16.48 -4.72 13.46
CA LEU A 144 15.08 -4.42 13.19
C LEU A 144 14.54 -5.24 12.02
N GLU A 145 13.32 -5.71 12.19
CA GLU A 145 12.48 -6.25 11.11
C GLU A 145 11.11 -5.58 11.16
N TYR A 146 10.31 -5.72 10.12
CA TYR A 146 8.94 -5.20 10.15
C TYR A 146 7.95 -6.09 9.43
N HIS A 147 6.70 -6.03 9.90
CA HIS A 147 5.53 -6.61 9.26
C HIS A 147 4.45 -5.54 9.09
N ILE A 148 3.80 -5.55 7.92
CA ILE A 148 2.67 -4.68 7.57
C ILE A 148 1.45 -5.56 7.31
N ASN A 149 0.29 -5.13 7.80
CA ASN A 149 -0.98 -5.81 7.52
C ASN A 149 -2.09 -4.80 7.15
#